data_157c54e4af25ae0c8ecb978385cc6345
#
_entry.id   157c54e4af25ae0c8ecb978385cc6345
#
_cell.length_a   1.000
_cell.length_b   1.000
_cell.length_c   1.000
_cell.angle_alpha   90.00
_cell.angle_beta   90.00
_cell.angle_gamma   90.00
#
_symmetry.space_group_name_H-M   'P 1'
#
loop_
_entity.id
_entity.type
_entity.pdbx_description
1 polymer ?
#
loop_
_entity_poly.entity_id
_entity_poly.type
_entity_poly.pdbx_seq_one_letter_code
_entity_poly.pdbx_strand_id
1 'polypeptide(L)'
;MHIFLLALPLCHALVAEPSREVDVAIIGGGLSGLSTAKDLAAANKSFVILEARDRVGGRVLNANLPGKGAQELGGAYVAPTQNRVLALAAELGLPTYKTYTAGKSTFYRNGTVHHYQDNVGGIPPVGVDSLVELASFMVDINTLASKVDLISPWNTPNATALDSMTLETYVNSRLSTSDSRALLDVAIPAILSTELNEPSLLYLLWCIAAAGDETGPGTINRLIGVDGGAQDSRVGGGTQLLATLLAESLGSENIYLNTPVRKVQLKQSRYQVSSGEVTISARHVVLAIRDQLNQRMPLGALGKAIAIFPDAWWRTEGLNGAGVSDTGAIRVTYDNSPADGSFGAMMGFIEADEMRKLDTASEDEVKRQVQQSFANLFGSRVETATDVLVQRWDLEEFSRGGPSAFMPPGVLTQYGSYLRTPVGRIHFAGTETSLRWIGYIDGAISSGERVAGEILERIGEWGLD
;
A
#
# COMPACT_ATOMS: atom_id res chain seq x y z
N MET A 1 57.37 2.57 -49.53
CA MET A 1 56.89 2.61 -48.11
C MET A 1 55.58 3.39 -48.12
N HIS A 2 54.42 2.66 -48.22
CA HIS A 2 53.10 3.27 -48.34
C HIS A 2 52.46 3.23 -46.92
N ILE A 3 52.17 4.41 -46.40
CA ILE A 3 51.49 4.58 -45.13
C ILE A 3 49.99 4.54 -45.43
N PHE A 4 49.29 3.46 -44.99
CA PHE A 4 47.83 3.37 -44.94
C PHE A 4 47.34 4.10 -43.69
N LEU A 5 46.70 5.26 -43.84
CA LEU A 5 45.90 5.87 -42.79
C LEU A 5 44.56 5.13 -42.74
N LEU A 6 44.34 4.32 -41.70
CA LEU A 6 43.04 3.81 -41.33
C LEU A 6 42.22 4.92 -40.68
N ALA A 7 41.23 5.44 -41.40
CA ALA A 7 40.20 6.31 -40.83
C ALA A 7 39.22 5.44 -40.09
N LEU A 8 39.24 5.49 -38.74
CA LEU A 8 38.20 4.92 -37.87
C LEU A 8 36.94 5.78 -38.07
N PRO A 9 35.78 5.14 -38.35
CA PRO A 9 34.53 5.90 -38.35
C PRO A 9 34.19 6.32 -36.91
N LEU A 10 34.09 7.63 -36.66
CA LEU A 10 33.46 8.17 -35.47
C LEU A 10 31.99 7.72 -35.50
N CYS A 11 31.69 6.71 -34.74
CA CYS A 11 30.31 6.32 -34.44
C CYS A 11 29.71 7.43 -33.57
N HIS A 12 29.12 8.45 -34.20
CA HIS A 12 28.24 9.37 -33.51
C HIS A 12 27.03 8.55 -33.12
N ALA A 13 26.92 8.24 -31.82
CA ALA A 13 25.67 7.76 -31.27
C ALA A 13 24.61 8.81 -31.60
N LEU A 14 23.74 8.51 -32.54
CA LEU A 14 22.55 9.30 -32.83
C LEU A 14 21.76 9.38 -31.52
N VAL A 15 21.82 10.54 -30.86
CA VAL A 15 20.93 10.85 -29.75
C VAL A 15 19.56 10.95 -30.38
N ALA A 16 18.70 9.95 -30.14
CA ALA A 16 17.33 10.00 -30.60
C ALA A 16 16.70 11.32 -30.13
N GLU A 17 16.13 12.07 -31.06
CA GLU A 17 15.37 13.28 -30.73
C GLU A 17 14.24 12.91 -29.76
N PRO A 18 13.90 13.77 -28.77
CA PRO A 18 12.81 13.48 -27.85
C PRO A 18 11.52 13.25 -28.64
N SER A 19 10.85 12.15 -28.39
CA SER A 19 9.60 11.77 -29.09
C SER A 19 8.45 12.73 -28.76
N ARG A 20 8.51 13.42 -27.59
CA ARG A 20 7.52 14.41 -27.15
C ARG A 20 8.12 15.39 -26.14
N GLU A 21 7.72 16.68 -26.24
CA GLU A 21 8.02 17.71 -25.25
C GLU A 21 6.79 17.99 -24.37
N VAL A 22 6.99 18.05 -23.05
CA VAL A 22 5.93 18.33 -22.07
C VAL A 22 6.44 19.22 -20.92
N ASP A 23 5.53 19.76 -20.13
CA ASP A 23 5.88 20.44 -18.89
C ASP A 23 6.33 19.41 -17.83
N VAL A 24 5.65 18.28 -17.72
CA VAL A 24 5.90 17.28 -16.67
C VAL A 24 5.93 15.86 -17.23
N ALA A 25 7.01 15.12 -16.94
CA ALA A 25 7.06 13.67 -17.13
C ALA A 25 6.81 12.97 -15.79
N ILE A 26 5.81 12.10 -15.74
CA ILE A 26 5.41 11.36 -14.55
C ILE A 26 5.82 9.90 -14.74
N ILE A 27 6.66 9.39 -13.85
CA ILE A 27 7.16 8.02 -13.87
C ILE A 27 6.36 7.19 -12.87
N GLY A 28 5.50 6.32 -13.38
CA GLY A 28 4.58 5.47 -12.64
C GLY A 28 3.12 5.87 -12.79
N GLY A 29 2.30 4.95 -13.31
CA GLY A 29 0.85 5.07 -13.51
C GLY A 29 0.02 4.54 -12.33
N GLY A 30 0.56 4.59 -11.10
CA GLY A 30 -0.20 4.36 -9.87
C GLY A 30 -1.08 5.54 -9.51
N LEU A 31 -1.93 5.41 -8.48
CA LEU A 31 -2.84 6.48 -8.08
C LEU A 31 -2.14 7.80 -7.74
N SER A 32 -0.90 7.77 -7.23
CA SER A 32 -0.15 9.01 -6.99
C SER A 32 0.24 9.73 -8.28
N GLY A 33 0.71 9.00 -9.30
CA GLY A 33 1.03 9.59 -10.60
C GLY A 33 -0.21 10.08 -11.36
N LEU A 34 -1.30 9.30 -11.32
CA LEU A 34 -2.58 9.65 -11.93
C LEU A 34 -3.20 10.88 -11.26
N SER A 35 -3.15 11.00 -9.93
CA SER A 35 -3.64 12.18 -9.20
C SER A 35 -2.80 13.42 -9.50
N THR A 36 -1.48 13.27 -9.61
CA THR A 36 -0.61 14.37 -10.09
C THR A 36 -1.04 14.84 -11.48
N ALA A 37 -1.26 13.91 -12.40
CA ALA A 37 -1.68 14.22 -13.77
C ALA A 37 -3.05 14.91 -13.82
N LYS A 38 -4.01 14.49 -12.98
CA LYS A 38 -5.33 15.08 -12.86
C LYS A 38 -5.24 16.59 -12.56
N ASP A 39 -4.49 16.95 -11.53
CA ASP A 39 -4.36 18.35 -11.11
C ASP A 39 -3.58 19.19 -12.11
N LEU A 40 -2.54 18.61 -12.75
CA LEU A 40 -1.82 19.26 -13.85
C LEU A 40 -2.72 19.50 -15.06
N ALA A 41 -3.57 18.53 -15.44
CA ALA A 41 -4.56 18.66 -16.50
C ALA A 41 -5.55 19.78 -16.19
N ALA A 42 -6.08 19.85 -14.97
CA ALA A 42 -6.99 20.90 -14.51
C ALA A 42 -6.35 22.29 -14.59
N ALA A 43 -5.02 22.38 -14.43
CA ALA A 43 -4.22 23.60 -14.58
C ALA A 43 -3.72 23.83 -16.02
N ASN A 44 -4.20 23.08 -17.02
CA ASN A 44 -3.78 23.17 -18.43
C ASN A 44 -2.27 23.00 -18.63
N LYS A 45 -1.61 22.13 -17.86
CA LYS A 45 -0.20 21.78 -18.05
C LYS A 45 -0.08 20.48 -18.84
N SER A 46 0.88 20.48 -19.79
CA SER A 46 1.16 19.28 -20.58
C SER A 46 1.93 18.25 -19.77
N PHE A 47 1.52 17.00 -19.86
CA PHE A 47 2.17 15.90 -19.14
C PHE A 47 2.19 14.61 -19.96
N VAL A 48 3.02 13.67 -19.51
CA VAL A 48 3.06 12.27 -19.95
C VAL A 48 3.27 11.39 -18.74
N ILE A 49 2.52 10.28 -18.67
CA ILE A 49 2.73 9.21 -17.71
C ILE A 49 3.45 8.05 -18.40
N LEU A 50 4.54 7.59 -17.80
CA LEU A 50 5.32 6.44 -18.24
C LEU A 50 5.15 5.32 -17.22
N GLU A 51 4.37 4.30 -17.56
CA GLU A 51 4.09 3.14 -16.70
C GLU A 51 4.83 1.91 -17.22
N ALA A 52 5.52 1.23 -16.32
CA ALA A 52 6.35 0.07 -16.65
C ALA A 52 5.53 -1.17 -17.04
N ARG A 53 4.33 -1.33 -16.45
CA ARG A 53 3.41 -2.44 -16.70
C ARG A 53 2.50 -2.17 -17.90
N ASP A 54 1.79 -3.21 -18.30
CA ASP A 54 0.70 -3.16 -19.28
C ASP A 54 -0.61 -2.57 -18.74
N ARG A 55 -0.62 -2.10 -17.48
CA ARG A 55 -1.78 -1.59 -16.77
C ARG A 55 -1.42 -0.43 -15.84
N VAL A 56 -2.39 0.43 -15.58
CA VAL A 56 -2.33 1.43 -14.51
C VAL A 56 -2.74 0.84 -13.16
N GLY A 57 -2.56 1.60 -12.08
CA GLY A 57 -3.01 1.30 -10.72
C GLY A 57 -1.90 0.94 -9.74
N GLY A 58 -0.74 0.49 -10.23
CA GLY A 58 0.37 0.12 -9.34
C GLY A 58 -0.02 -1.00 -8.37
N ARG A 59 -0.07 -0.70 -7.05
CA ARG A 59 -0.43 -1.63 -5.97
C ARG A 59 -1.94 -1.87 -5.79
N VAL A 60 -2.83 -1.26 -6.57
CA VAL A 60 -4.21 -1.70 -6.72
C VAL A 60 -4.33 -2.59 -7.95
N LEU A 61 -4.97 -3.74 -7.79
CA LEU A 61 -5.09 -4.78 -8.81
C LEU A 61 -6.39 -5.55 -8.61
N ASN A 62 -7.16 -5.70 -9.67
CA ASN A 62 -8.35 -6.54 -9.71
C ASN A 62 -8.06 -7.83 -10.51
N ALA A 63 -8.51 -8.97 -9.99
CA ALA A 63 -8.72 -10.17 -10.77
C ALA A 63 -10.19 -10.20 -11.23
N ASN A 64 -10.41 -10.25 -12.54
CA ASN A 64 -11.74 -10.35 -13.10
C ASN A 64 -12.17 -11.82 -13.18
N LEU A 65 -13.20 -12.18 -12.44
CA LEU A 65 -13.78 -13.53 -12.43
C LEU A 65 -14.90 -13.61 -13.50
N PRO A 66 -14.80 -14.53 -14.46
CA PRO A 66 -15.85 -14.68 -15.47
C PRO A 66 -17.23 -14.88 -14.85
N GLY A 67 -18.20 -14.01 -15.18
CA GLY A 67 -19.56 -14.07 -14.68
C GLY A 67 -19.76 -13.69 -13.21
N LYS A 68 -18.69 -13.31 -12.47
CA LYS A 68 -18.76 -13.00 -11.04
C LYS A 68 -18.26 -11.59 -10.69
N GLY A 69 -17.65 -10.87 -11.64
CA GLY A 69 -17.08 -9.54 -11.37
C GLY A 69 -15.63 -9.58 -10.88
N ALA A 70 -15.21 -8.55 -10.15
CA ALA A 70 -13.82 -8.37 -9.76
C ALA A 70 -13.57 -8.75 -8.29
N GLN A 71 -12.35 -9.27 -8.04
CA GLN A 71 -11.79 -9.43 -6.70
C GLN A 71 -10.46 -8.68 -6.59
N GLU A 72 -10.28 -7.93 -5.52
CA GLU A 72 -9.09 -7.09 -5.36
C GLU A 72 -7.91 -7.92 -4.82
N LEU A 73 -6.91 -8.12 -5.66
CA LEU A 73 -5.63 -8.75 -5.29
C LEU A 73 -4.62 -7.75 -4.71
N GLY A 74 -4.90 -6.44 -4.83
CA GLY A 74 -4.14 -5.36 -4.24
C GLY A 74 -4.86 -4.68 -3.07
N GLY A 75 -4.57 -3.39 -2.85
CA GLY A 75 -5.27 -2.55 -1.89
C GLY A 75 -6.78 -2.56 -2.17
N ALA A 76 -7.61 -2.79 -1.16
CA ALA A 76 -9.03 -3.06 -1.33
C ALA A 76 -9.94 -2.17 -0.47
N TYR A 77 -9.51 -1.85 0.74
CA TYR A 77 -10.37 -1.23 1.75
C TYR A 77 -10.21 0.29 1.77
N VAL A 78 -11.29 0.95 2.20
CA VAL A 78 -11.35 2.39 2.42
C VAL A 78 -11.99 2.70 3.78
N ALA A 79 -11.41 3.67 4.50
CA ALA A 79 -11.87 4.12 5.80
C ALA A 79 -12.71 5.40 5.70
N PRO A 80 -13.63 5.69 6.66
CA PRO A 80 -14.44 6.92 6.66
C PRO A 80 -13.64 8.22 6.66
N THR A 81 -12.38 8.19 7.14
CA THR A 81 -11.48 9.35 7.20
C THR A 81 -10.49 9.42 6.03
N GLN A 82 -10.64 8.54 5.06
CA GLN A 82 -9.87 8.57 3.79
C GLN A 82 -10.60 9.44 2.77
N ASN A 83 -10.61 10.75 3.04
CA ASN A 83 -11.47 11.71 2.34
C ASN A 83 -11.15 11.81 0.84
N ARG A 84 -9.90 11.62 0.42
CA ARG A 84 -9.48 11.77 -0.97
C ARG A 84 -9.90 10.60 -1.83
N VAL A 85 -9.72 9.38 -1.35
CA VAL A 85 -10.16 8.20 -2.09
C VAL A 85 -11.68 8.13 -2.17
N LEU A 86 -12.38 8.53 -1.11
CA LEU A 86 -13.84 8.59 -1.11
C LEU A 86 -14.36 9.66 -2.07
N ALA A 87 -13.72 10.84 -2.11
CA ALA A 87 -14.05 11.90 -3.06
C ALA A 87 -13.79 11.45 -4.52
N LEU A 88 -12.65 10.79 -4.78
CA LEU A 88 -12.34 10.27 -6.10
C LEU A 88 -13.35 9.18 -6.53
N ALA A 89 -13.71 8.27 -5.63
CA ALA A 89 -14.73 7.26 -5.91
C ALA A 89 -16.07 7.90 -6.28
N ALA A 90 -16.50 8.90 -5.53
CA ALA A 90 -17.73 9.64 -5.82
C ALA A 90 -17.68 10.40 -7.16
N GLU A 91 -16.54 11.05 -7.47
CA GLU A 91 -16.30 11.75 -8.74
C GLU A 91 -16.40 10.79 -9.95
N LEU A 92 -15.87 9.57 -9.78
CA LEU A 92 -15.88 8.53 -10.81
C LEU A 92 -17.19 7.71 -10.83
N GLY A 93 -18.16 8.03 -9.98
CA GLY A 93 -19.43 7.31 -9.90
C GLY A 93 -19.34 5.90 -9.32
N LEU A 94 -18.28 5.60 -8.57
CA LEU A 94 -18.07 4.31 -7.95
C LEU A 94 -18.69 4.29 -6.54
N PRO A 95 -19.69 3.42 -6.28
CA PRO A 95 -20.26 3.29 -4.94
C PRO A 95 -19.29 2.60 -3.99
N THR A 96 -19.42 2.89 -2.70
CA THR A 96 -18.78 2.12 -1.64
C THR A 96 -19.81 1.29 -0.88
N TYR A 97 -19.39 0.16 -0.32
CA TYR A 97 -20.23 -0.69 0.52
C TYR A 97 -19.43 -1.21 1.71
N LYS A 98 -20.13 -1.44 2.82
CA LYS A 98 -19.52 -1.88 4.07
C LYS A 98 -18.96 -3.31 3.95
N THR A 99 -17.82 -3.53 4.59
CA THR A 99 -17.32 -4.88 4.85
C THR A 99 -18.33 -5.61 5.74
N TYR A 100 -18.58 -6.89 5.45
CA TYR A 100 -19.53 -7.67 6.21
C TYR A 100 -18.98 -8.00 7.60
N THR A 101 -19.71 -7.62 8.66
CA THR A 101 -19.31 -7.79 10.06
C THR A 101 -20.38 -8.52 10.92
N ALA A 102 -21.54 -8.84 10.34
CA ALA A 102 -22.61 -9.49 11.11
C ALA A 102 -22.25 -10.94 11.44
N GLY A 103 -22.39 -11.32 12.71
CA GLY A 103 -22.05 -12.65 13.21
C GLY A 103 -20.81 -12.65 14.10
N LYS A 104 -20.25 -13.83 14.33
CA LYS A 104 -19.07 -14.04 15.18
C LYS A 104 -17.80 -14.06 14.35
N SER A 105 -16.74 -13.52 14.89
CA SER A 105 -15.37 -13.70 14.43
C SER A 105 -14.78 -15.02 14.92
N THR A 106 -13.76 -15.52 14.24
CA THR A 106 -13.06 -16.75 14.58
C THR A 106 -11.66 -16.46 15.11
N PHE A 107 -11.28 -17.13 16.19
CA PHE A 107 -9.93 -17.10 16.76
C PHE A 107 -9.37 -18.51 16.85
N TYR A 108 -8.29 -18.78 16.14
CA TYR A 108 -7.54 -20.02 16.23
C TYR A 108 -6.29 -19.79 17.08
N ARG A 109 -6.19 -20.51 18.19
CA ARG A 109 -5.09 -20.40 19.14
C ARG A 109 -4.71 -21.76 19.71
N ASN A 110 -3.44 -22.13 19.65
CA ASN A 110 -2.93 -23.39 20.21
C ASN A 110 -3.72 -24.63 19.75
N GLY A 111 -4.11 -24.69 18.48
CA GLY A 111 -4.85 -25.81 17.91
C GLY A 111 -6.35 -25.79 18.21
N THR A 112 -6.89 -24.74 18.83
CA THR A 112 -8.30 -24.64 19.21
C THR A 112 -8.97 -23.46 18.54
N VAL A 113 -10.19 -23.68 18.01
CA VAL A 113 -11.05 -22.64 17.42
C VAL A 113 -11.99 -22.06 18.48
N HIS A 114 -12.07 -20.76 18.55
CA HIS A 114 -13.00 -20.00 19.38
C HIS A 114 -13.82 -19.05 18.51
N HIS A 115 -15.14 -19.04 18.68
CA HIS A 115 -16.02 -18.06 18.04
C HIS A 115 -16.42 -17.00 19.06
N TYR A 116 -16.19 -15.74 18.72
CA TYR A 116 -16.45 -14.62 19.63
C TYR A 116 -17.18 -13.47 18.95
N GLN A 117 -17.94 -12.72 19.77
CA GLN A 117 -18.58 -11.49 19.32
C GLN A 117 -17.56 -10.37 19.44
N ASP A 118 -17.49 -9.53 18.44
CA ASP A 118 -16.61 -8.35 18.43
C ASP A 118 -17.18 -7.24 19.35
N ASN A 119 -17.26 -7.51 20.65
CA ASN A 119 -17.89 -6.61 21.62
C ASN A 119 -16.87 -5.73 22.35
N VAL A 120 -15.56 -5.98 22.24
CA VAL A 120 -14.51 -5.29 22.99
C VAL A 120 -13.41 -4.87 22.04
N GLY A 121 -13.77 -4.04 21.03
CA GLY A 121 -12.78 -3.45 20.12
C GLY A 121 -12.03 -4.45 19.23
N GLY A 122 -12.66 -5.57 18.86
CA GLY A 122 -12.08 -6.57 17.98
C GLY A 122 -11.06 -7.51 18.62
N ILE A 123 -10.85 -7.41 19.93
CA ILE A 123 -9.87 -8.26 20.62
C ILE A 123 -10.43 -9.68 20.78
N PRO A 124 -9.70 -10.72 20.30
CA PRO A 124 -10.06 -12.12 20.53
C PRO A 124 -10.12 -12.46 22.02
N PRO A 125 -10.85 -13.55 22.40
CA PRO A 125 -10.98 -13.99 23.78
C PRO A 125 -9.62 -14.49 24.31
N VAL A 126 -9.03 -13.71 25.18
CA VAL A 126 -7.79 -14.01 25.92
C VAL A 126 -7.99 -13.81 27.42
N GLY A 127 -7.01 -14.24 28.23
CA GLY A 127 -7.08 -14.07 29.68
C GLY A 127 -7.19 -12.61 30.12
N VAL A 128 -7.75 -12.37 31.30
CA VAL A 128 -7.99 -11.02 31.84
C VAL A 128 -6.70 -10.21 31.91
N ASP A 129 -5.59 -10.81 32.34
CA ASP A 129 -4.29 -10.13 32.42
C ASP A 129 -3.83 -9.65 31.04
N SER A 130 -4.01 -10.48 30.01
CA SER A 130 -3.69 -10.11 28.63
C SER A 130 -4.59 -8.99 28.10
N LEU A 131 -5.88 -8.99 28.45
CA LEU A 131 -6.79 -7.89 28.09
C LEU A 131 -6.36 -6.57 28.73
N VAL A 132 -5.95 -6.58 30.01
CA VAL A 132 -5.48 -5.39 30.73
C VAL A 132 -4.16 -4.89 30.10
N GLU A 133 -3.22 -5.77 29.79
CA GLU A 133 -1.97 -5.41 29.12
C GLU A 133 -2.24 -4.77 27.75
N LEU A 134 -3.08 -5.38 26.91
CA LEU A 134 -3.41 -4.87 25.59
C LEU A 134 -4.12 -3.51 25.66
N ALA A 135 -5.08 -3.36 26.57
CA ALA A 135 -5.78 -2.11 26.76
C ALA A 135 -4.80 -0.99 27.20
N SER A 136 -3.90 -1.27 28.14
CA SER A 136 -2.85 -0.34 28.56
C SER A 136 -1.90 0.00 27.40
N PHE A 137 -1.46 -0.99 26.65
CA PHE A 137 -0.61 -0.80 25.47
C PHE A 137 -1.28 0.10 24.43
N MET A 138 -2.57 -0.12 24.13
CA MET A 138 -3.32 0.69 23.16
C MET A 138 -3.46 2.15 23.62
N VAL A 139 -3.65 2.41 24.90
CA VAL A 139 -3.67 3.76 25.46
C VAL A 139 -2.29 4.42 25.34
N ASP A 140 -1.24 3.71 25.71
CA ASP A 140 0.14 4.21 25.67
C ASP A 140 0.57 4.54 24.24
N ILE A 141 0.36 3.62 23.29
CA ILE A 141 0.77 3.80 21.89
C ILE A 141 0.00 4.96 21.24
N ASN A 142 -1.30 5.09 21.50
CA ASN A 142 -2.11 6.20 21.00
C ASN A 142 -1.67 7.53 21.61
N THR A 143 -1.32 7.54 22.88
CA THR A 143 -0.81 8.75 23.58
C THR A 143 0.54 9.18 23.01
N LEU A 144 1.42 8.24 22.66
CA LEU A 144 2.68 8.56 21.99
C LEU A 144 2.43 9.06 20.57
N ALA A 145 1.57 8.38 19.82
CA ALA A 145 1.24 8.75 18.44
C ALA A 145 0.61 10.15 18.34
N SER A 146 -0.24 10.53 19.31
CA SER A 146 -0.87 11.87 19.31
C SER A 146 0.11 13.03 19.44
N LYS A 147 1.37 12.78 19.83
CA LYS A 147 2.43 13.77 19.97
C LYS A 147 3.33 13.86 18.74
N VAL A 148 3.11 13.01 17.75
CA VAL A 148 3.93 12.97 16.53
C VAL A 148 3.65 14.19 15.67
N ASP A 149 4.71 14.88 15.27
CA ASP A 149 4.63 15.90 14.22
C ASP A 149 4.42 15.20 12.86
N LEU A 150 3.23 15.33 12.30
CA LEU A 150 2.87 14.68 11.03
C LEU A 150 3.70 15.18 9.84
N ILE A 151 4.09 16.46 9.86
CA ILE A 151 4.87 17.07 8.78
C ILE A 151 6.35 16.70 8.92
N SER A 152 6.86 16.70 10.13
CA SER A 152 8.27 16.51 10.44
C SER A 152 8.44 15.50 11.59
N PRO A 153 8.11 14.22 11.40
CA PRO A 153 8.11 13.24 12.49
C PRO A 153 9.48 13.09 13.19
N TRP A 154 10.55 13.44 12.50
CA TRP A 154 11.90 13.51 13.07
C TRP A 154 12.09 14.64 14.08
N ASN A 155 11.16 15.63 14.14
CA ASN A 155 11.13 16.70 15.13
C ASN A 155 10.20 16.40 16.34
N THR A 156 9.55 15.24 16.34
CA THR A 156 8.71 14.78 17.46
C THR A 156 9.53 14.79 18.77
N PRO A 157 8.95 15.17 19.91
CA PRO A 157 9.63 15.06 21.20
C PRO A 157 10.20 13.65 21.42
N ASN A 158 11.48 13.55 21.76
CA ASN A 158 12.23 12.30 21.90
C ASN A 158 12.34 11.46 20.61
N ALA A 159 12.22 12.07 19.43
CA ALA A 159 12.28 11.35 18.13
C ALA A 159 13.48 10.41 18.04
N THR A 160 14.69 10.87 18.41
CA THR A 160 15.91 10.03 18.34
C THR A 160 15.78 8.77 19.19
N ALA A 161 15.26 8.88 20.41
CA ALA A 161 15.07 7.72 21.29
C ALA A 161 14.00 6.75 20.76
N LEU A 162 12.87 7.30 20.24
CA LEU A 162 11.80 6.52 19.67
C LEU A 162 12.20 5.83 18.35
N ASP A 163 13.04 6.49 17.55
CA ASP A 163 13.52 5.96 16.27
C ASP A 163 14.70 5.01 16.43
N SER A 164 15.43 5.06 17.56
CA SER A 164 16.58 4.16 17.80
C SER A 164 16.18 2.75 18.26
N MET A 165 14.94 2.53 18.63
CA MET A 165 14.45 1.23 19.08
C MET A 165 13.49 0.60 18.07
N THR A 166 13.50 -0.73 17.97
CA THR A 166 12.50 -1.47 17.22
C THR A 166 11.17 -1.47 17.97
N LEU A 167 10.08 -1.68 17.23
CA LEU A 167 8.78 -1.89 17.86
C LEU A 167 8.81 -3.09 18.83
N GLU A 168 9.52 -4.17 18.46
CA GLU A 168 9.68 -5.34 19.33
C GLU A 168 10.27 -4.98 20.70
N THR A 169 11.33 -4.15 20.73
CA THR A 169 11.94 -3.69 21.97
C THR A 169 10.92 -2.98 22.86
N TYR A 170 10.07 -2.13 22.27
CA TYR A 170 9.03 -1.44 23.01
C TYR A 170 7.95 -2.41 23.53
N VAL A 171 7.46 -3.30 22.66
CA VAL A 171 6.45 -4.32 23.02
C VAL A 171 6.95 -5.20 24.17
N ASN A 172 8.18 -5.71 24.10
CA ASN A 172 8.78 -6.54 25.16
C ASN A 172 8.94 -5.80 26.50
N SER A 173 9.00 -4.47 26.48
CA SER A 173 9.03 -3.66 27.71
C SER A 173 7.64 -3.44 28.33
N ARG A 174 6.56 -3.76 27.62
CA ARG A 174 5.17 -3.44 28.01
C ARG A 174 4.30 -4.68 28.24
N LEU A 175 4.58 -5.76 27.52
CA LEU A 175 3.78 -6.98 27.55
C LEU A 175 4.57 -8.13 28.15
N SER A 176 3.93 -8.86 29.05
CA SER A 176 4.51 -10.02 29.73
C SER A 176 3.77 -11.32 29.45
N THR A 177 2.49 -11.24 29.02
CA THR A 177 1.68 -12.43 28.75
C THR A 177 1.87 -12.93 27.32
N SER A 178 1.82 -14.26 27.14
CA SER A 178 2.00 -14.90 25.84
C SER A 178 0.89 -14.56 24.84
N ASP A 179 -0.34 -14.33 25.34
CA ASP A 179 -1.48 -14.03 24.47
C ASP A 179 -1.43 -12.60 23.97
N SER A 180 -1.08 -11.63 24.84
CA SER A 180 -0.88 -10.23 24.41
C SER A 180 0.19 -10.14 23.32
N ARG A 181 1.31 -10.85 23.51
CA ARG A 181 2.40 -10.90 22.54
C ARG A 181 1.92 -11.51 21.22
N ALA A 182 1.25 -12.68 21.27
CA ALA A 182 0.78 -13.36 20.08
C ALA A 182 -0.21 -12.53 19.25
N LEU A 183 -1.07 -11.75 19.91
CA LEU A 183 -1.99 -10.86 19.20
C LEU A 183 -1.28 -9.71 18.50
N LEU A 184 -0.22 -9.14 19.09
CA LEU A 184 0.59 -8.12 18.40
C LEU A 184 1.45 -8.71 17.29
N ASP A 185 1.95 -9.94 17.44
CA ASP A 185 2.67 -10.67 16.38
C ASP A 185 1.78 -10.98 15.16
N VAL A 186 0.46 -10.84 15.30
CA VAL A 186 -0.50 -10.90 14.18
C VAL A 186 -0.90 -9.51 13.71
N ALA A 187 -1.24 -8.60 14.63
CA ALA A 187 -1.79 -7.29 14.29
C ALA A 187 -0.80 -6.38 13.55
N ILE A 188 0.49 -6.40 13.91
CA ILE A 188 1.49 -5.53 13.29
C ILE A 188 1.84 -5.97 11.87
N PRO A 189 2.11 -7.27 11.60
CA PRO A 189 2.23 -7.74 10.22
C PRO A 189 1.00 -7.42 9.37
N ALA A 190 -0.23 -7.50 9.92
CA ALA A 190 -1.45 -7.15 9.20
C ALA A 190 -1.53 -5.66 8.80
N ILE A 191 -0.85 -4.76 9.53
CA ILE A 191 -0.78 -3.33 9.21
C ILE A 191 0.38 -3.02 8.25
N LEU A 192 1.59 -3.54 8.54
CA LEU A 192 2.83 -3.11 7.92
C LEU A 192 3.46 -4.16 7.00
N SER A 193 3.03 -5.42 7.07
CA SER A 193 3.64 -6.60 6.43
C SER A 193 5.13 -6.76 6.79
N THR A 194 5.46 -6.46 8.05
CA THR A 194 6.79 -6.57 8.66
C THR A 194 6.71 -7.31 9.98
N GLU A 195 7.81 -7.91 10.41
CA GLU A 195 7.92 -8.37 11.80
C GLU A 195 8.14 -7.19 12.75
N LEU A 196 7.88 -7.40 14.06
CA LEU A 196 7.99 -6.34 15.05
C LEU A 196 9.42 -5.81 15.24
N ASN A 197 10.43 -6.63 14.92
CA ASN A 197 11.85 -6.27 15.05
C ASN A 197 12.39 -5.45 13.87
N GLU A 198 11.59 -5.19 12.83
CA GLU A 198 12.03 -4.52 11.62
C GLU A 198 11.79 -3.00 11.65
N PRO A 199 10.56 -2.48 11.91
CA PRO A 199 10.30 -1.05 11.91
C PRO A 199 10.76 -0.39 13.22
N SER A 200 11.12 0.90 13.14
CA SER A 200 11.30 1.70 14.34
C SER A 200 9.96 1.99 15.03
N LEU A 201 9.99 2.20 16.34
CA LEU A 201 8.81 2.63 17.08
C LEU A 201 8.28 3.96 16.55
N LEU A 202 9.16 4.93 16.25
CA LEU A 202 8.73 6.23 15.72
C LEU A 202 7.99 6.11 14.40
N TYR A 203 8.41 5.18 13.53
CA TYR A 203 7.73 4.93 12.25
C TYR A 203 6.30 4.43 12.47
N LEU A 204 6.08 3.44 13.36
CA LEU A 204 4.73 2.99 13.68
C LEU A 204 3.89 4.13 14.28
N LEU A 205 4.45 4.90 15.21
CA LEU A 205 3.75 6.05 15.80
C LEU A 205 3.32 7.06 14.75
N TRP A 206 4.17 7.31 13.76
CA TRP A 206 3.84 8.18 12.64
C TRP A 206 2.72 7.59 11.78
N CYS A 207 2.76 6.31 11.46
CA CYS A 207 1.67 5.63 10.73
C CYS A 207 0.33 5.71 11.50
N ILE A 208 0.35 5.49 12.82
CA ILE A 208 -0.85 5.61 13.67
C ILE A 208 -1.39 7.05 13.63
N ALA A 209 -0.53 8.03 13.87
CA ALA A 209 -0.93 9.45 13.87
C ALA A 209 -1.48 9.89 12.49
N ALA A 210 -0.87 9.39 11.42
CA ALA A 210 -1.27 9.68 10.03
C ALA A 210 -2.61 9.05 9.63
N ALA A 211 -3.12 8.05 10.35
CA ALA A 211 -4.43 7.43 10.10
C ALA A 211 -5.61 8.29 10.63
N GLY A 212 -5.38 9.59 10.79
CA GLY A 212 -6.38 10.60 11.13
C GLY A 212 -6.88 11.37 9.92
N ASP A 213 -7.60 12.45 10.21
CA ASP A 213 -8.06 13.45 9.25
C ASP A 213 -7.73 14.86 9.74
N GLU A 214 -8.37 15.86 9.17
CA GLU A 214 -8.19 17.27 9.54
C GLU A 214 -8.67 17.60 10.96
N THR A 215 -9.49 16.71 11.56
CA THR A 215 -10.05 16.91 12.91
C THR A 215 -9.14 16.40 14.02
N GLY A 216 -8.22 15.49 13.71
CA GLY A 216 -7.28 14.97 14.70
C GLY A 216 -6.41 13.81 14.24
N PRO A 217 -5.44 13.40 15.07
CA PRO A 217 -4.59 12.26 14.78
C PRO A 217 -5.37 10.96 14.77
N GLY A 218 -4.83 9.96 14.06
CA GLY A 218 -5.34 8.61 14.08
C GLY A 218 -5.05 7.85 15.36
N THR A 219 -5.52 6.62 15.41
CA THR A 219 -5.30 5.67 16.51
C THR A 219 -4.96 4.29 15.96
N ILE A 220 -4.31 3.45 16.76
CA ILE A 220 -4.05 2.07 16.36
C ILE A 220 -5.36 1.31 16.10
N ASN A 221 -6.41 1.60 16.86
CA ASN A 221 -7.74 1.02 16.66
C ASN A 221 -8.27 1.30 15.25
N ARG A 222 -8.01 2.49 14.71
CA ARG A 222 -8.40 2.83 13.34
C ARG A 222 -7.63 2.04 12.30
N LEU A 223 -6.39 1.68 12.54
CA LEU A 223 -5.61 0.85 11.62
C LEU A 223 -6.03 -0.62 11.60
N ILE A 224 -6.43 -1.18 12.75
CA ILE A 224 -6.78 -2.59 12.90
C ILE A 224 -8.29 -2.86 12.78
N GLY A 225 -9.14 -1.82 12.93
CA GLY A 225 -10.59 -1.96 13.00
C GLY A 225 -11.25 -2.14 11.65
N VAL A 226 -12.40 -2.83 11.65
CA VAL A 226 -13.31 -2.89 10.51
C VAL A 226 -14.27 -1.70 10.58
N ASP A 227 -15.25 -1.70 11.47
CA ASP A 227 -16.21 -0.60 11.61
C ASP A 227 -15.52 0.71 12.02
N GLY A 228 -15.59 1.73 11.16
CA GLY A 228 -14.92 3.01 11.36
C GLY A 228 -13.40 2.98 11.20
N GLY A 229 -12.83 1.83 10.87
CA GLY A 229 -11.39 1.60 10.71
C GLY A 229 -10.94 1.47 9.27
N ALA A 230 -9.71 1.01 9.08
CA ALA A 230 -9.05 0.92 7.78
C ALA A 230 -9.71 -0.11 6.85
N GLN A 231 -10.45 -1.10 7.40
CA GLN A 231 -11.14 -2.15 6.66
C GLN A 231 -12.66 -1.93 6.58
N ASP A 232 -13.15 -0.70 6.81
CA ASP A 232 -14.56 -0.35 6.94
C ASP A 232 -15.39 -0.64 5.70
N SER A 233 -14.91 -0.23 4.54
CA SER A 233 -15.68 -0.30 3.29
C SER A 233 -14.82 -0.74 2.12
N ARG A 234 -15.50 -1.16 1.04
CA ARG A 234 -14.89 -1.52 -0.24
C ARG A 234 -15.50 -0.70 -1.36
N VAL A 235 -14.78 -0.59 -2.49
CA VAL A 235 -15.23 0.12 -3.70
C VAL A 235 -15.95 -0.86 -4.61
N GLY A 236 -17.15 -0.50 -5.08
CA GLY A 236 -17.90 -1.30 -6.03
C GLY A 236 -17.15 -1.50 -7.35
N GLY A 237 -17.01 -2.76 -7.76
CA GLY A 237 -16.21 -3.14 -8.91
C GLY A 237 -14.70 -3.21 -8.67
N GLY A 238 -14.24 -2.92 -7.44
CA GLY A 238 -12.85 -3.04 -7.00
C GLY A 238 -12.02 -1.77 -7.23
N THR A 239 -11.02 -1.60 -6.39
CA THR A 239 -10.21 -0.37 -6.28
C THR A 239 -9.36 -0.05 -7.52
N GLN A 240 -9.05 -1.02 -8.39
CA GLN A 240 -8.34 -0.73 -9.63
C GLN A 240 -9.16 0.16 -10.57
N LEU A 241 -10.50 0.13 -10.48
CA LEU A 241 -11.35 1.01 -11.28
C LEU A 241 -11.09 2.49 -11.01
N LEU A 242 -10.70 2.87 -9.78
CA LEU A 242 -10.26 4.23 -9.49
C LEU A 242 -9.14 4.69 -10.42
N ALA A 243 -8.14 3.81 -10.63
CA ALA A 243 -7.01 4.10 -11.49
C ALA A 243 -7.39 4.05 -12.98
N THR A 244 -8.19 3.06 -13.38
CA THR A 244 -8.56 2.86 -14.78
C THR A 244 -9.43 4.02 -15.29
N LEU A 245 -10.50 4.36 -14.57
CA LEU A 245 -11.40 5.44 -14.97
C LEU A 245 -10.72 6.82 -14.90
N LEU A 246 -9.85 7.03 -13.91
CA LEU A 246 -9.05 8.25 -13.86
C LEU A 246 -8.10 8.33 -15.06
N ALA A 247 -7.42 7.23 -15.42
CA ALA A 247 -6.55 7.20 -16.59
C ALA A 247 -7.32 7.43 -17.91
N GLU A 248 -8.52 6.87 -18.04
CA GLU A 248 -9.40 7.12 -19.20
C GLU A 248 -9.76 8.60 -19.33
N SER A 249 -10.05 9.28 -18.20
CA SER A 249 -10.36 10.72 -18.19
C SER A 249 -9.18 11.62 -18.58
N LEU A 250 -7.94 11.13 -18.43
CA LEU A 250 -6.71 11.86 -18.74
C LEU A 250 -6.27 11.73 -20.22
N GLY A 251 -6.92 10.87 -21.00
CA GLY A 251 -6.60 10.58 -22.39
C GLY A 251 -5.47 9.56 -22.57
N SER A 252 -5.74 8.55 -23.36
CA SER A 252 -4.80 7.44 -23.60
C SER A 252 -3.50 7.90 -24.28
N GLU A 253 -3.53 8.98 -25.03
CA GLU A 253 -2.37 9.58 -25.70
C GLU A 253 -1.34 10.17 -24.72
N ASN A 254 -1.73 10.36 -23.46
CA ASN A 254 -0.86 10.86 -22.40
C ASN A 254 -0.26 9.75 -21.53
N ILE A 255 -0.62 8.48 -21.78
CA ILE A 255 -0.21 7.35 -20.94
C ILE A 255 0.49 6.28 -21.78
N TYR A 256 1.76 6.06 -21.49
CA TYR A 256 2.57 5.05 -22.15
C TYR A 256 2.73 3.85 -21.23
N LEU A 257 2.00 2.77 -21.54
CA LEU A 257 2.14 1.48 -20.87
C LEU A 257 3.34 0.71 -21.42
N ASN A 258 3.77 -0.34 -20.72
CA ASN A 258 4.95 -1.15 -21.11
C ASN A 258 6.22 -0.30 -21.32
N THR A 259 6.35 0.80 -20.59
CA THR A 259 7.38 1.81 -20.81
C THR A 259 8.22 2.01 -19.53
N PRO A 260 9.03 1.02 -19.13
CA PRO A 260 9.85 1.09 -17.93
C PRO A 260 10.97 2.12 -18.12
N VAL A 261 10.91 3.22 -17.40
CA VAL A 261 11.95 4.25 -17.42
C VAL A 261 13.25 3.70 -16.85
N ARG A 262 14.33 3.88 -17.60
CA ARG A 262 15.67 3.41 -17.22
C ARG A 262 16.64 4.55 -16.94
N LYS A 263 16.33 5.76 -17.42
CA LYS A 263 17.23 6.90 -17.30
C LYS A 263 16.48 8.23 -17.23
N VAL A 264 16.89 9.07 -16.29
CA VAL A 264 16.52 10.49 -16.21
C VAL A 264 17.81 11.29 -16.24
N GLN A 265 17.94 12.21 -17.18
CA GLN A 265 19.14 13.00 -17.38
C GLN A 265 18.79 14.46 -17.64
N LEU A 266 19.38 15.38 -16.88
CA LEU A 266 19.29 16.80 -17.17
C LEU A 266 20.17 17.15 -18.39
N LYS A 267 19.56 17.71 -19.43
CA LYS A 267 20.25 18.24 -20.61
C LYS A 267 19.82 19.69 -20.81
N GLN A 268 20.79 20.58 -20.78
CA GLN A 268 20.52 22.01 -20.80
C GLN A 268 19.53 22.39 -19.66
N SER A 269 18.34 22.83 -19.99
CA SER A 269 17.30 23.26 -19.04
C SER A 269 16.15 22.27 -18.89
N ARG A 270 16.19 21.09 -19.52
CA ARG A 270 15.12 20.09 -19.52
C ARG A 270 15.64 18.71 -19.15
N TYR A 271 14.77 17.88 -18.57
CA TYR A 271 15.08 16.48 -18.30
C TYR A 271 14.73 15.63 -19.52
N GLN A 272 15.64 14.76 -19.91
CA GLN A 272 15.34 13.66 -20.83
C GLN A 272 15.04 12.41 -20.01
N VAL A 273 13.82 11.91 -20.17
CA VAL A 273 13.33 10.68 -19.54
C VAL A 273 13.25 9.63 -20.60
N SER A 274 14.04 8.56 -20.47
CA SER A 274 14.20 7.55 -21.50
C SER A 274 13.76 6.16 -21.05
N SER A 275 13.02 5.48 -21.93
CA SER A 275 12.58 4.09 -21.79
C SER A 275 12.72 3.40 -23.14
N GLY A 276 13.81 2.67 -23.33
CA GLY A 276 14.08 2.01 -24.63
C GLY A 276 14.04 3.00 -25.79
N GLU A 277 13.02 2.88 -26.65
CA GLU A 277 12.83 3.73 -27.82
C GLU A 277 12.12 5.07 -27.53
N VAL A 278 11.48 5.19 -26.36
CA VAL A 278 10.73 6.40 -25.99
C VAL A 278 11.65 7.35 -25.21
N THR A 279 11.73 8.59 -25.66
CA THR A 279 12.41 9.68 -24.93
C THR A 279 11.48 10.89 -24.81
N ILE A 280 11.23 11.33 -23.58
CA ILE A 280 10.40 12.51 -23.29
C ILE A 280 11.30 13.64 -22.80
N SER A 281 11.10 14.84 -23.35
CA SER A 281 11.71 16.07 -22.89
C SER A 281 10.76 16.80 -21.94
N ALA A 282 11.13 16.97 -20.67
CA ALA A 282 10.24 17.55 -19.66
C ALA A 282 10.94 18.67 -18.87
N ARG A 283 10.19 19.69 -18.42
CA ARG A 283 10.68 20.73 -17.51
C ARG A 283 10.78 20.20 -16.08
N HIS A 284 9.80 19.40 -15.66
CA HIS A 284 9.72 18.74 -14.37
C HIS A 284 9.60 17.23 -14.54
N VAL A 285 10.06 16.48 -13.54
CA VAL A 285 9.90 15.03 -13.46
C VAL A 285 9.24 14.68 -12.15
N VAL A 286 8.25 13.79 -12.17
CA VAL A 286 7.65 13.22 -10.97
C VAL A 286 8.05 11.75 -10.89
N LEU A 287 8.69 11.37 -9.81
CA LEU A 287 8.92 9.97 -9.46
C LEU A 287 7.75 9.52 -8.60
N ALA A 288 6.72 8.99 -9.24
CA ALA A 288 5.55 8.38 -8.59
C ALA A 288 5.75 6.88 -8.43
N ILE A 289 6.96 6.51 -8.09
CA ILE A 289 7.44 5.15 -7.87
C ILE A 289 8.09 5.07 -6.50
N ARG A 290 8.44 3.86 -6.07
CA ARG A 290 9.20 3.65 -4.85
C ARG A 290 10.53 4.42 -4.92
N ASP A 291 10.79 5.18 -3.86
CA ASP A 291 11.83 6.21 -3.80
C ASP A 291 13.27 5.68 -3.66
N GLN A 292 14.18 6.63 -3.79
CA GLN A 292 15.64 6.51 -3.78
C GLN A 292 16.25 6.10 -2.43
N LEU A 293 15.51 6.13 -1.33
CA LEU A 293 15.89 5.56 -0.04
C LEU A 293 15.82 4.02 -0.02
N ASN A 294 15.68 3.40 -1.18
CA ASN A 294 15.44 1.97 -1.41
C ASN A 294 16.32 1.00 -0.60
N GLN A 295 17.56 1.35 -0.34
CA GLN A 295 18.46 0.51 0.48
C GLN A 295 18.19 0.63 1.98
N ARG A 296 17.51 1.71 2.41
CA ARG A 296 17.26 2.02 3.83
C ARG A 296 15.79 1.95 4.21
N MET A 297 14.90 1.88 3.23
CA MET A 297 13.46 1.72 3.41
C MET A 297 12.99 0.48 2.65
N PRO A 298 13.17 -0.72 3.23
CA PRO A 298 12.66 -1.94 2.61
C PRO A 298 11.13 -1.93 2.52
N LEU A 299 10.59 -2.74 1.62
CA LEU A 299 9.15 -2.99 1.56
C LEU A 299 8.74 -4.08 2.53
N GLY A 300 7.50 -4.00 3.00
CA GLY A 300 6.85 -5.11 3.66
C GLY A 300 6.71 -6.31 2.72
N ALA A 301 6.79 -7.50 3.26
CA ALA A 301 6.59 -8.74 2.51
C ALA A 301 5.10 -9.11 2.54
N LEU A 302 4.44 -9.09 1.38
CA LEU A 302 2.99 -9.21 1.29
C LEU A 302 2.54 -10.13 0.18
N GLY A 303 1.75 -11.13 0.53
CA GLY A 303 0.86 -11.86 -0.35
C GLY A 303 -0.61 -11.65 0.04
N LYS A 304 -1.50 -11.80 -0.92
CA LYS A 304 -2.95 -11.80 -0.70
C LYS A 304 -3.56 -13.02 -1.36
N ALA A 305 -4.39 -13.73 -0.63
CA ALA A 305 -5.09 -14.90 -1.14
C ALA A 305 -6.60 -14.73 -0.97
N ILE A 306 -7.37 -15.20 -1.97
CA ILE A 306 -8.83 -15.15 -1.94
C ILE A 306 -9.37 -16.50 -2.39
N ALA A 307 -10.07 -17.19 -1.48
CA ALA A 307 -10.81 -18.41 -1.80
C ALA A 307 -12.23 -18.04 -2.23
N ILE A 308 -12.65 -18.59 -3.36
CA ILE A 308 -13.95 -18.33 -4.00
C ILE A 308 -14.87 -19.52 -3.76
N PHE A 309 -16.10 -19.25 -3.33
CA PHE A 309 -17.11 -20.24 -3.00
C PHE A 309 -18.40 -19.99 -3.79
N PRO A 310 -19.27 -21.01 -3.96
CA PRO A 310 -20.60 -20.79 -4.55
C PRO A 310 -21.46 -19.78 -3.79
N ASP A 311 -21.34 -19.78 -2.45
CA ASP A 311 -22.03 -18.86 -1.53
C ASP A 311 -21.13 -18.50 -0.34
N ALA A 312 -21.50 -17.45 0.41
CA ALA A 312 -20.84 -17.06 1.65
C ALA A 312 -21.38 -17.88 2.82
N TRP A 313 -21.18 -19.20 2.79
CA TRP A 313 -21.75 -20.18 3.71
C TRP A 313 -21.49 -19.89 5.20
N TRP A 314 -20.37 -19.25 5.54
CA TRP A 314 -20.06 -18.87 6.93
C TRP A 314 -21.10 -17.90 7.50
N ARG A 315 -21.73 -17.07 6.66
CA ARG A 315 -22.80 -16.15 7.09
C ARG A 315 -24.02 -16.93 7.59
N THR A 316 -24.36 -18.05 6.93
CA THR A 316 -25.48 -18.92 7.35
C THR A 316 -25.16 -19.71 8.61
N GLU A 317 -23.89 -19.86 8.96
CA GLU A 317 -23.43 -20.47 10.21
C GLU A 317 -23.23 -19.43 11.34
N GLY A 318 -23.64 -18.18 11.10
CA GLY A 318 -23.55 -17.10 12.08
C GLY A 318 -22.15 -16.55 12.28
N LEU A 319 -21.24 -16.74 11.27
CA LEU A 319 -19.89 -16.19 11.26
C LEU A 319 -19.80 -15.03 10.29
N ASN A 320 -18.85 -14.12 10.54
CA ASN A 320 -18.63 -12.93 9.69
C ASN A 320 -17.46 -13.07 8.71
N GLY A 321 -16.77 -14.21 8.68
CA GLY A 321 -15.59 -14.42 7.83
C GLY A 321 -14.30 -13.75 8.32
N ALA A 322 -14.38 -12.96 9.39
CA ALA A 322 -13.17 -12.44 10.04
C ALA A 322 -12.55 -13.54 10.93
N GLY A 323 -11.25 -13.67 10.83
CA GLY A 323 -10.48 -14.63 11.60
C GLY A 323 -9.11 -14.12 11.98
N VAL A 324 -8.65 -14.58 13.14
CA VAL A 324 -7.28 -14.33 13.65
C VAL A 324 -6.67 -15.67 14.01
N SER A 325 -5.45 -15.95 13.58
CA SER A 325 -4.71 -17.18 13.85
C SER A 325 -3.31 -16.88 14.35
N ASP A 326 -2.84 -17.63 15.33
CA ASP A 326 -1.46 -17.55 15.81
C ASP A 326 -0.46 -18.31 14.92
N THR A 327 -0.95 -19.01 13.90
CA THR A 327 -0.13 -19.85 13.02
C THR A 327 -0.70 -19.97 11.62
N GLY A 328 0.13 -20.47 10.70
CA GLY A 328 -0.22 -20.69 9.30
C GLY A 328 0.20 -19.54 8.39
N ALA A 329 0.12 -19.77 7.09
CA ALA A 329 0.45 -18.76 6.08
C ALA A 329 -0.53 -17.57 6.13
N ILE A 330 -1.81 -17.82 6.42
CA ILE A 330 -2.84 -16.79 6.64
C ILE A 330 -3.09 -16.66 8.13
N ARG A 331 -2.88 -15.47 8.67
CA ARG A 331 -3.15 -15.19 10.09
C ARG A 331 -4.35 -14.27 10.31
N VAL A 332 -4.74 -13.49 9.30
CA VAL A 332 -5.91 -12.60 9.35
C VAL A 332 -6.77 -12.84 8.14
N THR A 333 -8.10 -12.98 8.36
CA THR A 333 -9.07 -13.16 7.28
C THR A 333 -10.22 -12.18 7.37
N TYR A 334 -10.86 -11.93 6.22
CA TYR A 334 -12.06 -11.10 6.10
C TYR A 334 -13.01 -11.69 5.05
N ASP A 335 -14.30 -11.40 5.22
CA ASP A 335 -15.30 -11.61 4.18
C ASP A 335 -15.05 -10.62 3.02
N ASN A 336 -14.74 -11.15 1.86
CA ASN A 336 -14.49 -10.38 0.63
C ASN A 336 -15.57 -10.60 -0.44
N SER A 337 -16.73 -11.14 -0.03
CA SER A 337 -17.86 -11.36 -0.91
C SER A 337 -18.36 -10.04 -1.50
N PRO A 338 -18.92 -10.05 -2.72
CA PRO A 338 -19.49 -8.85 -3.31
C PRO A 338 -20.72 -8.36 -2.54
N ALA A 339 -21.07 -7.09 -2.74
CA ALA A 339 -22.18 -6.44 -2.03
C ALA A 339 -23.52 -7.15 -2.22
N ASP A 340 -23.75 -7.70 -3.41
CA ASP A 340 -24.99 -8.44 -3.77
C ASP A 340 -25.02 -9.87 -3.22
N GLY A 341 -23.92 -10.37 -2.63
CA GLY A 341 -23.84 -11.72 -2.12
C GLY A 341 -23.93 -12.83 -3.18
N SER A 342 -23.71 -12.50 -4.44
CA SER A 342 -23.84 -13.43 -5.58
C SER A 342 -22.94 -14.66 -5.50
N PHE A 343 -21.85 -14.57 -4.73
CA PHE A 343 -20.95 -15.68 -4.39
C PHE A 343 -20.20 -15.37 -3.09
N GLY A 344 -19.57 -16.39 -2.50
CA GLY A 344 -18.70 -16.21 -1.34
C GLY A 344 -17.25 -15.95 -1.74
N ALA A 345 -16.59 -15.03 -1.06
CA ALA A 345 -15.16 -14.83 -1.18
C ALA A 345 -14.56 -14.62 0.22
N MET A 346 -13.58 -15.44 0.58
CA MET A 346 -12.83 -15.31 1.84
C MET A 346 -11.42 -14.88 1.52
N MET A 347 -11.03 -13.74 2.05
CA MET A 347 -9.70 -13.16 1.81
C MET A 347 -8.82 -13.34 3.03
N GLY A 348 -7.53 -13.55 2.81
CA GLY A 348 -6.51 -13.53 3.84
C GLY A 348 -5.20 -12.95 3.34
N PHE A 349 -4.43 -12.40 4.26
CA PHE A 349 -3.09 -11.89 4.00
C PHE A 349 -2.03 -12.93 4.37
N ILE A 350 -0.98 -13.01 3.52
CA ILE A 350 0.26 -13.72 3.80
C ILE A 350 1.31 -12.65 4.03
N GLU A 351 1.86 -12.54 5.24
CA GLU A 351 2.58 -11.33 5.65
C GLU A 351 3.94 -11.65 6.25
N ALA A 352 4.85 -10.70 6.10
CA ALA A 352 6.15 -10.71 6.75
C ALA A 352 6.92 -12.03 6.51
N ASP A 353 7.40 -12.70 7.55
CA ASP A 353 8.17 -13.93 7.43
C ASP A 353 7.37 -15.10 6.82
N GLU A 354 6.05 -15.13 6.99
CA GLU A 354 5.23 -16.17 6.34
C GLU A 354 5.24 -16.01 4.82
N MET A 355 5.23 -14.76 4.31
CA MET A 355 5.38 -14.51 2.87
C MET A 355 6.80 -14.86 2.39
N ARG A 356 7.82 -14.41 3.09
CA ARG A 356 9.24 -14.68 2.74
C ARG A 356 9.56 -16.18 2.66
N LYS A 357 8.98 -16.99 3.55
CA LYS A 357 9.08 -18.46 3.51
C LYS A 357 8.50 -19.07 2.24
N LEU A 358 7.55 -18.38 1.62
CA LEU A 358 6.84 -18.84 0.43
C LEU A 358 7.37 -18.24 -0.88
N ASP A 359 8.38 -17.37 -0.86
CA ASP A 359 8.92 -16.72 -2.05
C ASP A 359 9.39 -17.69 -3.13
N THR A 360 9.99 -18.81 -2.72
CA THR A 360 10.48 -19.86 -3.62
C THR A 360 9.51 -21.02 -3.80
N ALA A 361 8.36 -21.01 -3.12
CA ALA A 361 7.38 -22.07 -3.20
C ALA A 361 6.63 -22.03 -4.55
N SER A 362 6.23 -23.20 -5.05
CA SER A 362 5.34 -23.27 -6.20
C SER A 362 3.96 -22.67 -5.86
N GLU A 363 3.23 -22.25 -6.90
CA GLU A 363 1.89 -21.71 -6.71
C GLU A 363 0.95 -22.72 -6.02
N ASP A 364 1.05 -24.01 -6.39
CA ASP A 364 0.25 -25.08 -5.80
C ASP A 364 0.57 -25.25 -4.31
N GLU A 365 1.85 -25.15 -3.93
CA GLU A 365 2.24 -25.22 -2.53
C GLU A 365 1.70 -24.02 -1.74
N VAL A 366 1.76 -22.82 -2.30
CA VAL A 366 1.17 -21.62 -1.68
C VAL A 366 -0.33 -21.79 -1.50
N LYS A 367 -1.05 -22.22 -2.54
CA LYS A 367 -2.49 -22.49 -2.48
C LYS A 367 -2.84 -23.54 -1.42
N ARG A 368 -2.05 -24.61 -1.32
CA ARG A 368 -2.22 -25.66 -0.31
C ARG A 368 -2.08 -25.09 1.12
N GLN A 369 -1.07 -24.27 1.38
CA GLN A 369 -0.87 -23.66 2.70
C GLN A 369 -1.95 -22.62 3.03
N VAL A 370 -2.43 -21.88 2.04
CA VAL A 370 -3.59 -20.97 2.16
C VAL A 370 -4.84 -21.75 2.56
N GLN A 371 -5.15 -22.84 1.84
CA GLN A 371 -6.32 -23.69 2.16
C GLN A 371 -6.22 -24.30 3.55
N GLN A 372 -5.03 -24.77 3.95
CA GLN A 372 -4.81 -25.28 5.30
C GLN A 372 -5.04 -24.21 6.37
N SER A 373 -4.60 -22.97 6.14
CA SER A 373 -4.82 -21.85 7.07
C SER A 373 -6.31 -21.50 7.20
N PHE A 374 -7.03 -21.45 6.09
CA PHE A 374 -8.48 -21.28 6.13
C PHE A 374 -9.18 -22.44 6.84
N ALA A 375 -8.73 -23.71 6.62
CA ALA A 375 -9.28 -24.87 7.28
C ALA A 375 -9.07 -24.87 8.81
N ASN A 376 -7.92 -24.35 9.27
CA ASN A 376 -7.67 -24.16 10.70
C ASN A 376 -8.70 -23.23 11.35
N LEU A 377 -9.11 -22.16 10.65
CA LEU A 377 -10.06 -21.17 11.14
C LEU A 377 -11.53 -21.63 10.96
N PHE A 378 -11.88 -22.19 9.81
CA PHE A 378 -13.27 -22.39 9.40
C PHE A 378 -13.64 -23.86 9.13
N GLY A 379 -12.73 -24.79 9.40
CA GLY A 379 -12.96 -26.22 9.20
C GLY A 379 -12.90 -26.67 7.75
N SER A 380 -13.22 -27.95 7.51
CA SER A 380 -13.08 -28.59 6.19
C SER A 380 -14.01 -28.03 5.10
N ARG A 381 -15.03 -27.25 5.46
CA ARG A 381 -15.93 -26.64 4.47
C ARG A 381 -15.22 -25.70 3.50
N VAL A 382 -14.04 -25.20 3.85
CA VAL A 382 -13.17 -24.41 2.94
C VAL A 382 -12.69 -25.22 1.73
N GLU A 383 -12.71 -26.55 1.78
CA GLU A 383 -12.38 -27.43 0.65
C GLU A 383 -13.41 -27.34 -0.50
N THR A 384 -14.59 -26.75 -0.25
CA THR A 384 -15.60 -26.48 -1.29
C THR A 384 -15.28 -25.25 -2.13
N ALA A 385 -14.15 -24.59 -1.91
CA ALA A 385 -13.70 -23.49 -2.74
C ALA A 385 -13.59 -23.91 -4.21
N THR A 386 -14.18 -23.12 -5.09
CA THR A 386 -14.17 -23.37 -6.54
C THR A 386 -12.89 -22.82 -7.19
N ASP A 387 -12.23 -21.89 -6.54
CA ASP A 387 -10.96 -21.33 -6.96
C ASP A 387 -10.22 -20.71 -5.76
N VAL A 388 -8.88 -20.57 -5.88
CA VAL A 388 -8.03 -19.87 -4.93
C VAL A 388 -7.10 -18.96 -5.72
N LEU A 389 -7.35 -17.67 -5.62
CA LEU A 389 -6.51 -16.63 -6.20
C LEU A 389 -5.37 -16.29 -5.24
N VAL A 390 -4.17 -16.13 -5.75
CA VAL A 390 -3.00 -15.72 -4.96
C VAL A 390 -2.24 -14.63 -5.71
N GLN A 391 -1.92 -13.55 -5.01
CA GLN A 391 -0.99 -12.52 -5.49
C GLN A 391 0.17 -12.41 -4.51
N ARG A 392 1.40 -12.59 -5.00
CA ARG A 392 2.64 -12.39 -4.25
C ARG A 392 3.28 -11.09 -4.70
N TRP A 393 3.13 -10.03 -3.89
CA TRP A 393 3.61 -8.69 -4.23
C TRP A 393 5.13 -8.57 -4.19
N ASP A 394 5.81 -9.42 -3.40
CA ASP A 394 7.27 -9.50 -3.32
C ASP A 394 7.90 -9.89 -4.65
N LEU A 395 7.22 -10.75 -5.42
CA LEU A 395 7.68 -11.24 -6.72
C LEU A 395 7.31 -10.33 -7.87
N GLU A 396 6.53 -9.28 -7.63
CA GLU A 396 6.17 -8.29 -8.63
C GLU A 396 7.37 -7.40 -8.99
N GLU A 397 7.86 -7.47 -10.23
CA GLU A 397 9.07 -6.79 -10.69
C GLU A 397 9.12 -5.30 -10.31
N PHE A 398 7.99 -4.59 -10.46
CA PHE A 398 7.90 -3.15 -10.26
C PHE A 398 7.29 -2.73 -8.92
N SER A 399 6.92 -3.69 -8.04
CA SER A 399 6.52 -3.42 -6.65
C SER A 399 7.54 -3.95 -5.66
N ARG A 400 7.88 -5.24 -5.76
CA ARG A 400 8.82 -5.95 -4.89
C ARG A 400 8.40 -5.95 -3.41
N GLY A 401 7.09 -6.00 -3.17
CA GLY A 401 6.48 -6.02 -1.84
C GLY A 401 5.30 -5.06 -1.70
N GLY A 402 4.77 -4.98 -0.49
CA GLY A 402 3.61 -4.16 -0.10
C GLY A 402 3.37 -4.20 1.41
N PRO A 403 2.38 -3.48 1.91
CA PRO A 403 1.59 -2.44 1.25
C PRO A 403 2.42 -1.18 0.97
N SER A 404 3.47 -0.91 1.79
CA SER A 404 4.38 0.24 1.66
C SER A 404 5.80 -0.11 2.11
N ALA A 405 6.73 0.81 1.84
CA ALA A 405 8.04 0.77 2.46
C ALA A 405 7.93 1.18 3.93
N PHE A 406 8.77 0.60 4.76
CA PHE A 406 8.87 0.92 6.19
C PHE A 406 10.26 1.47 6.55
N MET A 407 10.38 2.04 7.73
CA MET A 407 11.63 2.62 8.20
C MET A 407 12.17 1.86 9.42
N PRO A 408 13.30 1.17 9.25
CA PRO A 408 14.07 0.61 10.36
C PRO A 408 14.59 1.68 11.32
N PRO A 409 15.09 1.29 12.51
CA PRO A 409 15.66 2.22 13.49
C PRO A 409 16.70 3.18 12.90
N GLY A 410 16.59 4.46 13.26
CA GLY A 410 17.48 5.54 12.84
C GLY A 410 17.22 6.12 11.44
N VAL A 411 16.36 5.49 10.63
CA VAL A 411 16.14 5.96 9.25
C VAL A 411 15.30 7.21 9.22
N LEU A 412 14.23 7.29 10.00
CA LEU A 412 13.32 8.43 9.96
C LEU A 412 13.98 9.71 10.48
N THR A 413 14.75 9.63 11.53
CA THR A 413 15.47 10.79 12.09
C THR A 413 16.64 11.26 11.22
N GLN A 414 17.31 10.33 10.51
CA GLN A 414 18.45 10.67 9.65
C GLN A 414 18.05 11.15 8.25
N TYR A 415 16.99 10.57 7.68
CA TYR A 415 16.64 10.75 6.26
C TYR A 415 15.23 11.26 6.02
N GLY A 416 14.38 11.31 7.03
CA GLY A 416 12.97 11.68 6.88
C GLY A 416 12.75 13.03 6.20
N SER A 417 13.61 14.02 6.47
CA SER A 417 13.53 15.34 5.85
C SER A 417 13.70 15.33 4.32
N TYR A 418 14.31 14.30 3.76
CA TYR A 418 14.52 14.16 2.32
C TYR A 418 13.36 13.46 1.59
N LEU A 419 12.41 12.83 2.30
CA LEU A 419 11.31 12.07 1.69
C LEU A 419 10.49 12.87 0.68
N ARG A 420 10.33 14.16 0.92
CA ARG A 420 9.47 15.06 0.15
C ARG A 420 10.24 16.20 -0.50
N THR A 421 11.53 16.33 -0.21
CA THR A 421 12.34 17.43 -0.70
C THR A 421 12.69 17.22 -2.17
N PRO A 422 12.24 18.09 -3.10
CA PRO A 422 12.59 17.96 -4.50
C PRO A 422 14.09 18.13 -4.75
N VAL A 423 14.62 17.36 -5.71
CA VAL A 423 16.00 17.50 -6.17
C VAL A 423 15.99 18.25 -7.51
N GLY A 424 16.31 19.55 -7.48
CA GLY A 424 16.11 20.41 -8.62
C GLY A 424 14.64 20.50 -9.00
N ARG A 425 14.28 19.97 -10.17
CA ARG A 425 12.88 19.86 -10.64
C ARG A 425 12.41 18.40 -10.74
N ILE A 426 13.01 17.53 -9.95
CA ILE A 426 12.55 16.14 -9.73
C ILE A 426 11.79 16.13 -8.41
N HIS A 427 10.53 15.72 -8.46
CA HIS A 427 9.59 15.67 -7.34
C HIS A 427 9.28 14.21 -6.98
N PHE A 428 8.93 13.97 -5.73
CA PHE A 428 8.70 12.62 -5.21
C PHE A 428 7.24 12.46 -4.76
N ALA A 429 6.51 11.57 -5.40
CA ALA A 429 5.16 11.13 -5.02
C ALA A 429 5.20 9.66 -4.60
N GLY A 430 4.10 9.19 -4.07
CA GLY A 430 3.94 7.83 -3.53
C GLY A 430 3.40 7.89 -2.11
N THR A 431 2.64 6.88 -1.71
CA THR A 431 1.97 6.86 -0.42
C THR A 431 2.94 7.01 0.76
N GLU A 432 4.19 6.59 0.60
CA GLU A 432 5.28 6.72 1.56
C GLU A 432 5.66 8.18 1.85
N THR A 433 5.33 9.09 0.94
CA THR A 433 5.59 10.54 1.09
C THR A 433 4.37 11.32 1.58
N SER A 434 3.26 10.64 1.87
CA SER A 434 2.03 11.28 2.34
C SER A 434 2.16 11.76 3.79
N LEU A 435 1.34 12.75 4.14
CA LEU A 435 1.19 13.22 5.53
C LEU A 435 0.09 12.45 6.27
N ARG A 436 -0.83 11.85 5.53
CA ARG A 436 -1.96 11.10 6.07
C ARG A 436 -2.12 9.79 5.34
N TRP A 437 -2.58 8.78 6.02
CA TRP A 437 -2.85 7.45 5.48
C TRP A 437 -1.67 6.88 4.69
N ILE A 438 -0.48 6.94 5.31
CA ILE A 438 0.77 6.39 4.76
C ILE A 438 0.58 4.89 4.52
N GLY A 439 0.92 4.43 3.32
CA GLY A 439 0.72 3.02 2.93
C GLY A 439 -0.63 2.71 2.32
N TYR A 440 -1.58 3.65 2.34
CA TYR A 440 -2.95 3.48 1.85
C TYR A 440 -3.21 4.18 0.50
N ILE A 441 -4.33 3.85 -0.13
CA ILE A 441 -4.80 4.47 -1.39
C ILE A 441 -4.95 5.99 -1.22
N ASP A 442 -5.55 6.42 -0.13
CA ASP A 442 -5.75 7.85 0.18
C ASP A 442 -4.43 8.62 0.24
N GLY A 443 -3.42 8.04 0.88
CA GLY A 443 -2.09 8.64 0.93
C GLY A 443 -1.41 8.71 -0.44
N ALA A 444 -1.66 7.74 -1.33
CA ALA A 444 -1.15 7.79 -2.69
C ALA A 444 -1.74 8.98 -3.45
N ILE A 445 -3.07 9.19 -3.38
CA ILE A 445 -3.79 10.32 -3.99
C ILE A 445 -3.26 11.64 -3.42
N SER A 446 -3.25 11.78 -2.10
CA SER A 446 -2.76 12.96 -1.39
C SER A 446 -1.34 13.35 -1.76
N SER A 447 -0.45 12.37 -1.93
CA SER A 447 0.93 12.63 -2.35
C SER A 447 1.02 13.18 -3.77
N GLY A 448 0.13 12.73 -4.65
CA GLY A 448 0.02 13.22 -6.03
C GLY A 448 -0.45 14.66 -6.08
N GLU A 449 -1.52 15.00 -5.34
CA GLU A 449 -2.05 16.36 -5.20
C GLU A 449 -0.98 17.32 -4.67
N ARG A 450 -0.23 16.92 -3.63
CA ARG A 450 0.88 17.71 -3.10
C ARG A 450 1.93 18.02 -4.16
N VAL A 451 2.36 17.01 -4.92
CA VAL A 451 3.39 17.19 -5.96
C VAL A 451 2.90 18.08 -7.09
N ALA A 452 1.64 17.95 -7.49
CA ALA A 452 1.05 18.86 -8.48
C ALA A 452 1.08 20.31 -7.99
N GLY A 453 0.70 20.56 -6.72
CA GLY A 453 0.79 21.89 -6.09
C GLY A 453 2.21 22.44 -6.10
N GLU A 454 3.20 21.66 -5.68
CA GLU A 454 4.62 22.04 -5.70
C GLU A 454 5.12 22.44 -7.09
N ILE A 455 4.67 21.75 -8.13
CA ILE A 455 5.05 22.04 -9.52
C ILE A 455 4.36 23.32 -9.99
N LEU A 456 3.06 23.46 -9.73
CA LEU A 456 2.28 24.62 -10.17
C LEU A 456 2.77 25.94 -9.54
N GLU A 457 3.12 25.92 -8.25
CA GLU A 457 3.74 27.07 -7.58
C GLU A 457 5.04 27.47 -8.28
N ARG A 458 5.93 26.53 -8.57
CA ARG A 458 7.22 26.80 -9.24
C ARG A 458 7.05 27.27 -10.68
N ILE A 459 6.09 26.72 -11.44
CA ILE A 459 5.82 27.22 -12.80
C ILE A 459 5.27 28.65 -12.75
N GLY A 460 4.46 29.00 -11.73
CA GLY A 460 3.94 30.35 -11.52
C GLY A 460 5.03 31.38 -11.19
N GLU A 461 6.04 31.00 -10.42
CA GLU A 461 7.18 31.84 -10.07
C GLU A 461 8.11 32.12 -11.27
N TRP A 462 8.18 31.23 -12.27
CA TRP A 462 9.06 31.35 -13.45
C TRP A 462 8.32 31.84 -14.69
N GLY A 463 7.04 32.18 -14.58
CA GLY A 463 6.21 32.73 -15.68
C GLY A 463 6.56 34.19 -16.06
N LEU A 464 7.70 34.71 -15.65
CA LEU A 464 8.23 36.03 -15.98
C LEU A 464 9.50 35.99 -16.87
N ASP A 465 9.83 34.81 -17.46
CA ASP A 465 10.91 34.69 -18.44
C ASP A 465 10.38 34.27 -19.81
#